data_6aa13fc86fb8afc8de19d3947b1cea0a
#
_entry.id   6aa13fc86fb8afc8de19d3947b1cea0a
#
_cell.length_a   1.000
_cell.length_b   1.000
_cell.length_c   1.000
_cell.angle_alpha   90.00
_cell.angle_beta   90.00
_cell.angle_gamma   90.00
#
_symmetry.space_group_name_H-M   'P 1'
#
loop_
_entity.id
_entity.type
_entity.pdbx_description
1 polymer ?
#
loop_
_entity_poly.entity_id
_entity_poly.type
_entity_poly.pdbx_seq_one_letter_code
_entity_poly.pdbx_strand_id
1 'polypeptide(L)'
;MQELLAEAAAELFSRHCPPALVRRLRAGGTDEGLWAKIEEAGFLDALRPEADGGAGLTPAEFLPVLLAAGRFAVPLPIGETAIARALLGGAAPPGAVLIAMPAGAPLQARIPAQRPAEWAVLPGDAALLPLADAREIDAAAPLERRLEWPEASIGQAVPEADWLLLGAWLECAVMAGALEAILESSIEHATVRKQFGRPVAGFQAVQQQLSVLTEEVFAARMAAQLGSIGGGEGPLGLDRARVAAAKTRIGIAAREAAAIAHAVHGAIGITEELDLHLATTRLLQGRALFGSADHWAGWLGRAYLAEAAGDFAGTLDFVRHHLAPQETA
;
A
#
# COMPACT_ATOMS: atom_id res chain seq x y z
N MET A 1 8.89 16.94 11.54
CA MET A 1 7.54 16.80 10.94
C MET A 1 7.18 15.34 10.74
N GLN A 2 7.98 14.52 10.07
CA GLN A 2 7.69 13.10 9.83
C GLN A 2 7.44 12.29 11.12
N GLU A 3 8.22 12.51 12.19
CA GLU A 3 7.99 11.83 13.49
C GLU A 3 6.65 12.19 14.10
N LEU A 4 6.25 13.45 14.06
CA LEU A 4 4.95 13.90 14.57
C LEU A 4 3.79 13.28 13.78
N LEU A 5 3.91 13.17 12.46
CA LEU A 5 2.91 12.50 11.61
C LEU A 5 2.84 10.99 11.90
N ALA A 6 4.00 10.35 12.10
CA ALA A 6 4.08 8.94 12.49
C ALA A 6 3.38 8.67 13.83
N GLU A 7 3.67 9.49 14.84
CA GLU A 7 3.05 9.39 16.17
C GLU A 7 1.55 9.66 16.11
N ALA A 8 1.12 10.73 15.43
CA ALA A 8 -0.30 11.06 15.29
C ALA A 8 -1.10 9.95 14.57
N ALA A 9 -0.55 9.40 13.48
CA ALA A 9 -1.19 8.32 12.75
C ALA A 9 -1.23 7.02 13.57
N ALA A 10 -0.14 6.67 14.25
CA ALA A 10 -0.07 5.49 15.11
C ALA A 10 -1.05 5.61 16.30
N GLU A 11 -1.12 6.78 16.95
CA GLU A 11 -2.07 7.02 18.04
C GLU A 11 -3.51 6.93 17.55
N LEU A 12 -3.85 7.57 16.42
CA LEU A 12 -5.19 7.52 15.85
C LEU A 12 -5.61 6.08 15.56
N PHE A 13 -4.78 5.33 14.83
CA PHE A 13 -5.15 3.97 14.42
C PHE A 13 -5.12 2.97 15.58
N SER A 14 -4.19 3.09 16.53
CA SER A 14 -4.19 2.22 17.71
C SER A 14 -5.44 2.39 18.55
N ARG A 15 -5.95 3.62 18.67
CA ARG A 15 -7.13 3.95 19.46
C ARG A 15 -8.45 3.66 18.74
N HIS A 16 -8.53 3.92 17.42
CA HIS A 16 -9.78 3.93 16.67
C HIS A 16 -9.91 2.83 15.60
N CYS A 17 -8.85 2.05 15.35
CA CYS A 17 -8.87 0.95 14.40
C CYS A 17 -8.41 -0.39 15.02
N PRO A 18 -9.09 -0.87 16.09
CA PRO A 18 -8.74 -2.17 16.66
C PRO A 18 -9.03 -3.31 15.67
N PRO A 19 -8.37 -4.47 15.81
CA PRO A 19 -8.55 -5.62 14.90
C PRO A 19 -10.01 -6.05 14.71
N ALA A 20 -10.84 -5.92 15.75
CA ALA A 20 -12.28 -6.21 15.65
C ALA A 20 -13.00 -5.30 14.66
N LEU A 21 -12.63 -4.01 14.60
CA LEU A 21 -13.17 -3.07 13.61
C LEU A 21 -12.68 -3.43 12.20
N VAL A 22 -11.40 -3.78 12.05
CA VAL A 22 -10.85 -4.23 10.76
C VAL A 22 -11.62 -5.43 10.22
N ARG A 23 -11.85 -6.46 11.05
CA ARG A 23 -12.66 -7.63 10.67
C ARG A 23 -14.07 -7.25 10.25
N ARG A 24 -14.73 -6.38 11.01
CA ARG A 24 -16.09 -5.92 10.71
C ARG A 24 -16.17 -5.13 9.39
N LEU A 25 -15.24 -4.20 9.15
CA LEU A 25 -15.16 -3.44 7.90
C LEU A 25 -14.94 -4.35 6.69
N ARG A 26 -14.06 -5.34 6.81
CA ARG A 26 -13.83 -6.33 5.76
C ARG A 26 -15.05 -7.21 5.47
N ALA A 27 -15.93 -7.38 6.46
CA ALA A 27 -17.21 -8.07 6.32
C ALA A 27 -18.36 -7.15 5.81
N GLY A 28 -18.04 -5.90 5.41
CA GLY A 28 -19.04 -4.95 4.89
C GLY A 28 -19.78 -4.18 5.98
N GLY A 29 -19.27 -4.16 7.21
CA GLY A 29 -19.84 -3.35 8.29
C GLY A 29 -19.46 -1.87 8.23
N THR A 30 -19.93 -1.08 9.18
CA THR A 30 -19.66 0.36 9.28
C THR A 30 -18.33 0.66 9.96
N ASP A 31 -17.74 1.80 9.63
CA ASP A 31 -16.44 2.28 10.14
C ASP A 31 -16.49 2.90 11.57
N GLU A 32 -17.69 2.99 12.16
CA GLU A 32 -17.93 3.54 13.51
C GLU A 32 -17.31 4.94 13.71
N GLY A 33 -17.22 5.73 12.64
CA GLY A 33 -16.67 7.08 12.68
C GLY A 33 -15.16 7.16 12.56
N LEU A 34 -14.47 6.06 12.21
CA LEU A 34 -13.03 6.07 11.91
C LEU A 34 -12.70 7.01 10.75
N TRP A 35 -13.53 7.01 9.68
CA TRP A 35 -13.35 7.92 8.55
C TRP A 35 -13.36 9.38 8.97
N ALA A 36 -14.34 9.78 9.79
CA ALA A 36 -14.43 11.15 10.30
C ALA A 36 -13.19 11.54 11.13
N LYS A 37 -12.62 10.61 11.91
CA LYS A 37 -11.39 10.86 12.66
C LYS A 37 -10.16 11.02 11.75
N ILE A 38 -10.06 10.26 10.67
CA ILE A 38 -9.00 10.39 9.67
C ILE A 38 -9.12 11.75 8.97
N GLU A 39 -10.34 12.18 8.65
CA GLU A 39 -10.61 13.48 8.04
C GLU A 39 -10.30 14.63 8.99
N GLU A 40 -10.72 14.55 10.25
CA GLU A 40 -10.41 15.54 11.31
C GLU A 40 -8.89 15.69 11.53
N ALA A 41 -8.14 14.60 11.39
CA ALA A 41 -6.68 14.61 11.48
C ALA A 41 -5.98 15.26 10.27
N GLY A 42 -6.72 15.58 9.19
CA GLY A 42 -6.20 16.22 7.98
C GLY A 42 -5.42 15.28 7.05
N PHE A 43 -5.41 13.97 7.29
CA PHE A 43 -4.63 13.03 6.48
C PHE A 43 -5.11 12.94 5.03
N LEU A 44 -6.39 13.19 4.77
CA LEU A 44 -6.97 13.10 3.43
C LEU A 44 -6.62 14.31 2.55
N ASP A 45 -6.26 15.44 3.14
CA ASP A 45 -5.83 16.66 2.44
C ASP A 45 -4.31 16.89 2.55
N ALA A 46 -3.56 15.93 3.09
CA ALA A 46 -2.13 16.05 3.35
C ALA A 46 -1.30 16.29 2.08
N LEU A 47 -1.61 15.59 0.98
CA LEU A 47 -0.93 15.74 -0.32
C LEU A 47 -1.46 16.90 -1.17
N ARG A 48 -2.61 17.48 -0.82
CA ARG A 48 -3.23 18.57 -1.55
C ARG A 48 -2.37 19.83 -1.41
N PRO A 49 -2.16 20.61 -2.49
CA PRO A 49 -1.39 21.86 -2.43
C PRO A 49 -1.92 22.85 -1.40
N GLU A 50 -1.03 23.60 -0.74
CA GLU A 50 -1.41 24.64 0.22
C GLU A 50 -2.31 25.70 -0.41
N ALA A 51 -2.06 26.06 -1.67
CA ALA A 51 -2.87 27.01 -2.43
C ALA A 51 -4.34 26.57 -2.57
N ASP A 52 -4.60 25.26 -2.49
CA ASP A 52 -5.92 24.64 -2.57
C ASP A 52 -6.49 24.27 -1.18
N GLY A 53 -5.80 24.65 -0.10
CA GLY A 53 -6.21 24.43 1.28
C GLY A 53 -5.78 23.09 1.87
N GLY A 54 -4.79 22.42 1.27
CA GLY A 54 -4.14 21.22 1.83
C GLY A 54 -2.86 21.53 2.62
N ALA A 55 -2.11 20.49 2.98
CA ALA A 55 -0.83 20.64 3.68
C ALA A 55 0.39 20.63 2.74
N GLY A 56 0.21 20.35 1.45
CA GLY A 56 1.28 20.35 0.46
C GLY A 56 2.41 19.35 0.71
N LEU A 57 2.13 18.28 1.44
CA LEU A 57 3.15 17.30 1.78
C LEU A 57 3.64 16.56 0.54
N THR A 58 4.93 16.29 0.52
CA THR A 58 5.54 15.38 -0.45
C THR A 58 5.20 13.92 -0.13
N PRO A 59 5.35 13.01 -1.10
CA PRO A 59 5.20 11.57 -0.85
C PRO A 59 6.09 11.06 0.30
N ALA A 60 7.31 11.56 0.44
CA ALA A 60 8.23 11.19 1.51
C ALA A 60 7.73 11.67 2.90
N GLU A 61 7.11 12.84 2.96
CA GLU A 61 6.55 13.37 4.22
C GLU A 61 5.24 12.67 4.61
N PHE A 62 4.44 12.22 3.64
CA PHE A 62 3.19 11.49 3.88
C PHE A 62 3.41 9.98 4.17
N LEU A 63 4.56 9.43 3.79
CA LEU A 63 4.90 8.01 3.98
C LEU A 63 4.59 7.47 5.39
N PRO A 64 4.89 8.19 6.51
CA PRO A 64 4.60 7.69 7.85
C PRO A 64 3.12 7.36 8.10
N VAL A 65 2.20 8.13 7.52
CA VAL A 65 0.75 7.88 7.63
C VAL A 65 0.37 6.57 6.93
N LEU A 66 0.91 6.34 5.74
CA LEU A 66 0.66 5.11 4.97
C LEU A 66 1.27 3.87 5.64
N LEU A 67 2.45 4.00 6.21
CA LEU A 67 3.08 2.94 7.01
C LEU A 67 2.22 2.56 8.22
N ALA A 68 1.74 3.56 8.96
CA ALA A 68 0.83 3.34 10.07
C ALA A 68 -0.49 2.69 9.60
N ALA A 69 -1.08 3.14 8.50
CA ALA A 69 -2.26 2.49 7.94
C ALA A 69 -2.03 1.01 7.60
N GLY A 70 -0.84 0.68 7.08
CA GLY A 70 -0.42 -0.70 6.84
C GLY A 70 -0.25 -1.51 8.11
N ARG A 71 0.45 -0.96 9.11
CA ARG A 71 0.73 -1.60 10.40
C ARG A 71 -0.56 -1.98 11.14
N PHE A 72 -1.57 -1.12 11.10
CA PHE A 72 -2.88 -1.38 11.71
C PHE A 72 -3.88 -2.04 10.77
N ALA A 73 -3.42 -2.47 9.57
CA ALA A 73 -4.24 -3.11 8.53
C ALA A 73 -5.53 -2.34 8.21
N VAL A 74 -5.48 -0.99 8.26
CA VAL A 74 -6.64 -0.11 8.05
C VAL A 74 -7.26 -0.39 6.68
N PRO A 75 -8.54 -0.82 6.61
CA PRO A 75 -9.15 -1.23 5.34
C PRO A 75 -9.86 -0.06 4.63
N LEU A 76 -9.43 1.16 4.88
CA LEU A 76 -9.96 2.37 4.25
C LEU A 76 -8.97 2.94 3.23
N PRO A 77 -9.43 3.54 2.12
CA PRO A 77 -8.58 4.02 1.03
C PRO A 77 -8.01 5.42 1.32
N ILE A 78 -7.25 5.55 2.42
CA ILE A 78 -6.69 6.84 2.88
C ILE A 78 -5.79 7.44 1.81
N GLY A 79 -4.84 6.67 1.31
CA GLY A 79 -3.86 7.12 0.34
C GLY A 79 -4.46 7.44 -1.02
N GLU A 80 -5.39 6.59 -1.49
CA GLU A 80 -6.10 6.82 -2.76
C GLU A 80 -6.95 8.09 -2.70
N THR A 81 -7.64 8.32 -1.58
CA THR A 81 -8.42 9.54 -1.37
C THR A 81 -7.52 10.77 -1.29
N ALA A 82 -6.38 10.68 -0.59
CA ALA A 82 -5.43 11.78 -0.52
C ALA A 82 -4.87 12.15 -1.91
N ILE A 83 -4.54 11.16 -2.74
CA ILE A 83 -4.12 11.39 -4.13
C ILE A 83 -5.27 12.02 -4.93
N ALA A 84 -6.48 11.48 -4.85
CA ALA A 84 -7.63 12.01 -5.59
C ALA A 84 -7.89 13.47 -5.21
N ARG A 85 -7.86 13.83 -3.92
CA ARG A 85 -8.01 15.22 -3.45
C ARG A 85 -6.87 16.12 -3.94
N ALA A 86 -5.63 15.62 -3.97
CA ALA A 86 -4.49 16.38 -4.48
C ALA A 86 -4.61 16.69 -5.98
N LEU A 87 -5.11 15.73 -6.77
CA LEU A 87 -5.21 15.88 -8.22
C LEU A 87 -6.49 16.59 -8.69
N LEU A 88 -7.61 16.42 -7.98
CA LEU A 88 -8.90 17.01 -8.33
C LEU A 88 -9.13 18.37 -7.65
N GLY A 89 -8.37 18.70 -6.63
CA GLY A 89 -8.52 19.96 -5.89
C GLY A 89 -9.94 20.14 -5.33
N GLY A 90 -10.54 21.30 -5.60
CA GLY A 90 -11.90 21.62 -5.16
C GLY A 90 -13.01 20.80 -5.84
N ALA A 91 -12.68 20.03 -6.90
CA ALA A 91 -13.61 19.16 -7.60
C ALA A 91 -13.63 17.74 -7.02
N ALA A 92 -12.80 17.42 -6.02
CA ALA A 92 -12.84 16.12 -5.36
C ALA A 92 -14.18 15.92 -4.63
N PRO A 93 -14.86 14.76 -4.80
CA PRO A 93 -16.10 14.49 -4.11
C PRO A 93 -15.85 14.26 -2.62
N PRO A 94 -16.88 14.45 -1.78
CA PRO A 94 -16.82 14.01 -0.39
C PRO A 94 -16.79 12.48 -0.30
N GLY A 95 -16.19 11.95 0.78
CA GLY A 95 -16.12 10.53 1.05
C GLY A 95 -14.85 9.86 0.50
N ALA A 96 -14.84 8.55 0.58
CA ALA A 96 -13.69 7.72 0.25
C ALA A 96 -13.61 7.42 -1.26
N VAL A 97 -12.42 7.58 -1.82
CA VAL A 97 -12.13 7.35 -3.24
C VAL A 97 -11.13 6.20 -3.38
N LEU A 98 -11.47 5.21 -4.21
CA LEU A 98 -10.54 4.17 -4.65
C LEU A 98 -9.91 4.52 -5.99
N ILE A 99 -8.70 4.04 -6.22
CA ILE A 99 -8.11 3.95 -7.56
C ILE A 99 -8.35 2.54 -8.07
N ALA A 100 -9.17 2.39 -9.09
CA ALA A 100 -9.50 1.11 -9.67
C ALA A 100 -8.47 0.69 -10.74
N MET A 101 -8.33 -0.62 -10.92
CA MET A 101 -7.50 -1.17 -11.98
C MET A 101 -8.37 -1.55 -13.19
N PRO A 102 -7.94 -1.23 -14.43
CA PRO A 102 -8.68 -1.62 -15.63
C PRO A 102 -8.96 -3.12 -15.68
N ALA A 103 -10.13 -3.51 -16.17
CA ALA A 103 -10.55 -4.92 -16.29
C ALA A 103 -10.73 -5.38 -17.75
N GLY A 104 -10.13 -4.68 -18.71
CA GLY A 104 -10.04 -5.10 -20.12
C GLY A 104 -11.10 -4.54 -21.04
N ALA A 105 -12.22 -4.00 -20.53
CA ALA A 105 -13.24 -3.31 -21.32
C ALA A 105 -13.52 -1.93 -20.70
N PRO A 106 -14.04 -0.97 -21.50
CA PRO A 106 -14.47 0.33 -20.99
C PRO A 106 -15.50 0.17 -19.85
N LEU A 107 -15.43 1.07 -18.88
CA LEU A 107 -16.30 1.08 -17.69
C LEU A 107 -16.29 -0.24 -16.90
N GLN A 108 -15.24 -1.07 -17.06
CA GLN A 108 -15.01 -2.24 -16.24
C GLN A 108 -13.72 -2.08 -15.45
N ALA A 109 -13.78 -2.37 -14.15
CA ALA A 109 -12.64 -2.23 -13.26
C ALA A 109 -12.59 -3.31 -12.20
N ARG A 110 -11.37 -3.54 -11.67
CA ARG A 110 -11.12 -4.38 -10.50
C ARG A 110 -10.80 -3.47 -9.32
N ILE A 111 -11.44 -3.75 -8.20
CA ILE A 111 -11.18 -3.08 -6.92
C ILE A 111 -10.91 -4.10 -5.82
N PRO A 112 -10.21 -3.74 -4.72
CA PRO A 112 -10.09 -4.60 -3.55
C PRO A 112 -11.45 -4.95 -2.95
N ALA A 113 -11.71 -6.24 -2.69
CA ALA A 113 -13.01 -6.72 -2.20
C ALA A 113 -13.41 -6.18 -0.82
N GLN A 114 -12.41 -5.89 0.03
CA GLN A 114 -12.60 -5.60 1.46
C GLN A 114 -12.25 -4.14 1.80
N ARG A 115 -12.44 -3.22 0.85
CA ARG A 115 -12.11 -1.81 1.03
C ARG A 115 -13.32 -0.94 0.69
N PRO A 116 -14.08 -0.48 1.70
CA PRO A 116 -15.26 0.35 1.47
C PRO A 116 -14.87 1.71 0.90
N ALA A 117 -15.65 2.19 -0.06
CA ALA A 117 -15.52 3.53 -0.64
C ALA A 117 -16.85 3.94 -1.31
N GLU A 118 -16.99 5.23 -1.57
CA GLU A 118 -18.13 5.79 -2.29
C GLU A 118 -17.83 5.99 -3.78
N TRP A 119 -16.55 6.23 -4.12
CA TRP A 119 -16.12 6.60 -5.45
C TRP A 119 -14.97 5.74 -5.95
N ALA A 120 -14.88 5.61 -7.27
CA ALA A 120 -13.76 4.97 -7.94
C ALA A 120 -13.23 5.85 -9.07
N VAL A 121 -11.90 6.08 -9.09
CA VAL A 121 -11.19 6.57 -10.26
C VAL A 121 -10.96 5.40 -11.20
N LEU A 122 -11.40 5.53 -12.45
CA LEU A 122 -11.15 4.59 -13.55
C LEU A 122 -10.11 5.20 -14.49
N PRO A 123 -8.82 4.89 -14.34
CA PRO A 123 -7.77 5.53 -15.13
C PRO A 123 -7.90 5.32 -16.64
N GLY A 124 -8.34 4.13 -17.07
CA GLY A 124 -8.53 3.78 -18.48
C GLY A 124 -9.63 4.58 -19.18
N ASP A 125 -10.62 5.02 -18.42
CA ASP A 125 -11.77 5.79 -18.90
C ASP A 125 -11.65 7.30 -18.56
N ALA A 126 -10.54 7.69 -17.90
CA ALA A 126 -10.28 9.02 -17.37
C ALA A 126 -11.47 9.59 -16.57
N ALA A 127 -12.14 8.74 -15.80
CA ALA A 127 -13.38 9.07 -15.11
C ALA A 127 -13.34 8.74 -13.61
N LEU A 128 -14.03 9.55 -12.83
CA LEU A 128 -14.38 9.30 -11.44
C LEU A 128 -15.88 8.99 -11.38
N LEU A 129 -16.23 7.82 -10.90
CA LEU A 129 -17.59 7.30 -10.89
C LEU A 129 -18.04 6.88 -9.50
N PRO A 130 -19.34 7.05 -9.15
CA PRO A 130 -19.85 6.53 -7.88
C PRO A 130 -19.91 5.01 -7.92
N LEU A 131 -19.46 4.37 -6.83
CA LEU A 131 -19.53 2.92 -6.68
C LEU A 131 -20.97 2.39 -6.55
N ALA A 132 -21.88 3.25 -6.11
CA ALA A 132 -23.32 2.92 -6.02
C ALA A 132 -23.95 2.61 -7.38
N ASP A 133 -23.40 3.13 -8.48
CA ASP A 133 -23.90 2.91 -9.84
C ASP A 133 -23.32 1.64 -10.49
N ALA A 134 -22.30 1.05 -9.87
CA ALA A 134 -21.63 -0.13 -10.39
C ALA A 134 -22.39 -1.41 -10.04
N ARG A 135 -22.37 -2.37 -10.97
CA ARG A 135 -22.78 -3.76 -10.68
C ARG A 135 -21.56 -4.66 -10.61
N GLU A 136 -21.60 -5.64 -9.73
CA GLU A 136 -20.60 -6.69 -9.68
C GLU A 136 -20.83 -7.71 -10.77
N ILE A 137 -19.82 -7.97 -11.61
CA ILE A 137 -19.92 -8.89 -12.75
C ILE A 137 -19.20 -10.21 -12.51
N ASP A 138 -18.31 -10.27 -11.52
CA ASP A 138 -17.62 -11.49 -11.13
C ASP A 138 -17.23 -11.41 -9.63
N ALA A 139 -17.73 -12.37 -8.85
CA ALA A 139 -17.44 -12.53 -7.42
C ALA A 139 -16.42 -13.66 -7.16
N ALA A 140 -15.80 -14.21 -8.19
CA ALA A 140 -14.98 -15.42 -8.07
C ALA A 140 -13.61 -15.19 -7.40
N ALA A 141 -13.16 -13.94 -7.26
CA ALA A 141 -11.88 -13.63 -6.63
C ALA A 141 -12.08 -13.20 -5.17
N PRO A 142 -11.55 -13.93 -4.17
CA PRO A 142 -11.81 -13.64 -2.76
C PRO A 142 -11.22 -12.31 -2.27
N LEU A 143 -10.26 -11.73 -3.02
CA LEU A 143 -9.57 -10.50 -2.64
C LEU A 143 -9.88 -9.31 -3.54
N GLU A 144 -10.57 -9.52 -4.66
CA GLU A 144 -10.93 -8.49 -5.64
C GLU A 144 -12.39 -8.62 -6.04
N ARG A 145 -13.03 -7.49 -6.35
CA ARG A 145 -14.33 -7.40 -7.00
C ARG A 145 -14.14 -6.88 -8.41
N ARG A 146 -14.86 -7.45 -9.37
CA ARG A 146 -14.92 -6.93 -10.73
C ARG A 146 -16.25 -6.21 -10.92
N LEU A 147 -16.15 -4.96 -11.25
CA LEU A 147 -17.29 -4.05 -11.36
C LEU A 147 -17.45 -3.56 -12.80
N GLU A 148 -18.68 -3.26 -13.16
CA GLU A 148 -19.06 -2.65 -14.43
C GLU A 148 -20.02 -1.51 -14.17
N TRP A 149 -19.80 -0.36 -14.82
CA TRP A 149 -20.71 0.76 -14.82
C TRP A 149 -21.53 0.79 -16.12
N PRO A 150 -22.80 1.24 -16.07
CA PRO A 150 -23.60 1.44 -17.27
C PRO A 150 -22.94 2.44 -18.23
N GLU A 151 -23.10 2.23 -19.55
CA GLU A 151 -22.59 3.18 -20.57
C GLU A 151 -23.14 4.61 -20.41
N ALA A 152 -24.31 4.76 -19.81
CA ALA A 152 -24.93 6.06 -19.52
C ALA A 152 -24.36 6.74 -18.26
N SER A 153 -23.42 6.12 -17.55
CA SER A 153 -22.82 6.71 -16.37
C SER A 153 -22.01 7.96 -16.76
N ILE A 154 -22.42 9.11 -16.22
CA ILE A 154 -21.70 10.37 -16.42
C ILE A 154 -20.71 10.53 -15.28
N GLY A 155 -19.46 10.25 -15.57
CA GLY A 155 -18.35 10.45 -14.63
C GLY A 155 -17.81 11.86 -14.66
N GLN A 156 -17.22 12.27 -13.54
CA GLN A 156 -16.37 13.45 -13.52
C GLN A 156 -15.04 13.10 -14.19
N ALA A 157 -14.55 13.98 -15.10
CA ALA A 157 -13.23 13.79 -15.70
C ALA A 157 -12.13 13.87 -14.64
N VAL A 158 -11.16 12.96 -14.72
CA VAL A 158 -9.96 12.99 -13.87
C VAL A 158 -8.75 13.48 -14.67
N PRO A 159 -7.80 14.18 -14.04
CA PRO A 159 -6.59 14.62 -14.71
C PRO A 159 -5.78 13.44 -15.26
N GLU A 160 -5.05 13.70 -16.34
CA GLU A 160 -4.05 12.77 -16.82
C GLU A 160 -2.94 12.61 -15.77
N ALA A 161 -2.75 11.40 -15.31
CA ALA A 161 -1.74 11.03 -14.32
C ALA A 161 -1.35 9.57 -14.48
N ASP A 162 -0.18 9.22 -14.00
CA ASP A 162 0.23 7.82 -13.92
C ASP A 162 -0.38 7.13 -12.69
N TRP A 163 -1.66 6.81 -12.78
CA TRP A 163 -2.42 6.18 -11.71
C TRP A 163 -1.84 4.82 -11.29
N LEU A 164 -1.20 4.09 -12.22
CA LEU A 164 -0.52 2.84 -11.92
C LEU A 164 0.68 3.08 -11.00
N LEU A 165 1.48 4.09 -11.30
CA LEU A 165 2.64 4.49 -10.49
C LEU A 165 2.22 4.97 -9.10
N LEU A 166 1.20 5.84 -9.04
CA LEU A 166 0.66 6.38 -7.80
C LEU A 166 0.14 5.27 -6.89
N GLY A 167 -0.64 4.34 -7.44
CA GLY A 167 -1.15 3.18 -6.71
C GLY A 167 -0.05 2.21 -6.27
N ALA A 168 0.97 2.00 -7.11
CA ALA A 168 2.12 1.15 -6.75
C ALA A 168 2.91 1.73 -5.58
N TRP A 169 3.14 3.04 -5.57
CA TRP A 169 3.77 3.74 -4.44
C TRP A 169 2.96 3.58 -3.15
N LEU A 170 1.64 3.80 -3.18
CA LEU A 170 0.77 3.60 -2.02
C LEU A 170 0.89 2.18 -1.46
N GLU A 171 0.81 1.18 -2.35
CA GLU A 171 0.91 -0.21 -1.93
C GLU A 171 2.30 -0.54 -1.35
N CYS A 172 3.37 0.05 -1.86
CA CYS A 172 4.70 -0.10 -1.26
C CYS A 172 4.71 0.35 0.19
N ALA A 173 4.17 1.54 0.48
CA ALA A 173 4.13 2.09 1.82
C ALA A 173 3.27 1.26 2.78
N VAL A 174 2.05 0.93 2.37
CA VAL A 174 1.12 0.15 3.21
C VAL A 174 1.62 -1.28 3.45
N MET A 175 2.20 -1.93 2.43
CA MET A 175 2.80 -3.25 2.59
C MET A 175 4.00 -3.24 3.53
N ALA A 176 4.86 -2.22 3.47
CA ALA A 176 5.99 -2.08 4.39
C ALA A 176 5.51 -1.96 5.85
N GLY A 177 4.47 -1.18 6.12
CA GLY A 177 3.87 -1.09 7.46
C GLY A 177 3.25 -2.41 7.94
N ALA A 178 2.58 -3.15 7.06
CA ALA A 178 2.05 -4.46 7.39
C ALA A 178 3.15 -5.50 7.69
N LEU A 179 4.29 -5.42 6.99
CA LEU A 179 5.47 -6.24 7.26
C LEU A 179 6.07 -5.96 8.65
N GLU A 180 6.11 -4.70 9.09
CA GLU A 180 6.54 -4.33 10.44
C GLU A 180 5.63 -4.98 11.51
N ALA A 181 4.32 -4.91 11.33
CA ALA A 181 3.37 -5.56 12.25
C ALA A 181 3.54 -7.09 12.31
N ILE A 182 3.80 -7.72 11.17
CA ILE A 182 4.07 -9.16 11.08
C ILE A 182 5.35 -9.54 11.84
N LEU A 183 6.42 -8.76 11.70
CA LEU A 183 7.67 -9.00 12.42
C LEU A 183 7.47 -8.90 13.93
N GLU A 184 6.84 -7.83 14.39
CA GLU A 184 6.56 -7.62 15.82
C GLU A 184 5.72 -8.74 16.42
N SER A 185 4.61 -9.09 15.76
CA SER A 185 3.74 -10.20 16.17
C SER A 185 4.48 -11.54 16.21
N SER A 186 5.37 -11.79 15.23
CA SER A 186 6.15 -13.03 15.18
C SER A 186 7.18 -13.13 16.30
N ILE A 187 7.86 -12.02 16.62
CA ILE A 187 8.82 -11.93 17.73
C ILE A 187 8.08 -12.11 19.07
N GLU A 188 6.97 -11.40 19.26
CA GLU A 188 6.15 -11.51 20.47
C GLU A 188 5.67 -12.95 20.67
N HIS A 189 5.07 -13.56 19.65
CA HIS A 189 4.61 -14.94 19.69
C HIS A 189 5.74 -15.91 20.06
N ALA A 190 6.88 -15.80 19.39
CA ALA A 190 8.02 -16.69 19.62
C ALA A 190 8.60 -16.55 21.03
N THR A 191 8.53 -15.37 21.62
CA THR A 191 9.03 -15.07 22.96
C THR A 191 8.10 -15.60 24.06
N VAL A 192 6.78 -15.50 23.85
CA VAL A 192 5.77 -15.90 24.84
C VAL A 192 5.44 -17.40 24.76
N ARG A 193 5.36 -17.95 23.55
CA ARG A 193 5.00 -19.36 23.32
C ARG A 193 6.08 -20.29 23.83
N LYS A 194 5.70 -21.21 24.74
CA LYS A 194 6.61 -22.22 25.27
C LYS A 194 6.30 -23.61 24.70
N GLN A 195 7.34 -24.31 24.27
CA GLN A 195 7.31 -25.74 23.91
C GLN A 195 8.62 -26.40 24.35
N PHE A 196 8.58 -27.67 24.66
CA PHE A 196 9.75 -28.44 25.15
C PHE A 196 10.49 -27.72 26.31
N GLY A 197 9.72 -27.13 27.22
CA GLY A 197 10.22 -26.49 28.45
C GLY A 197 10.83 -25.08 28.31
N ARG A 198 10.85 -24.47 27.11
CA ARG A 198 11.40 -23.13 26.89
C ARG A 198 10.61 -22.35 25.84
N PRO A 199 10.78 -20.99 25.75
CA PRO A 199 10.22 -20.20 24.67
C PRO A 199 10.67 -20.71 23.30
N VAL A 200 9.78 -20.68 22.28
CA VAL A 200 10.13 -21.17 20.94
C VAL A 200 11.20 -20.30 20.28
N ALA A 201 11.36 -19.04 20.67
CA ALA A 201 12.49 -18.17 20.29
C ALA A 201 13.87 -18.71 20.71
N GLY A 202 13.92 -19.66 21.66
CA GLY A 202 15.17 -20.31 22.08
C GLY A 202 15.66 -21.43 21.14
N PHE A 203 14.90 -21.75 20.07
CA PHE A 203 15.32 -22.74 19.08
C PHE A 203 16.01 -22.07 17.90
N GLN A 204 17.18 -22.60 17.51
CA GLN A 204 18.01 -22.02 16.45
C GLN A 204 17.26 -21.87 15.12
N ALA A 205 16.43 -22.84 14.75
CA ALA A 205 15.63 -22.77 13.53
C ALA A 205 14.64 -21.59 13.54
N VAL A 206 14.01 -21.29 14.70
CA VAL A 206 13.11 -20.13 14.84
C VAL A 206 13.90 -18.83 14.80
N GLN A 207 15.08 -18.77 15.45
CA GLN A 207 15.95 -17.61 15.41
C GLN A 207 16.40 -17.28 13.98
N GLN A 208 16.77 -18.29 13.19
CA GLN A 208 17.12 -18.12 11.77
C GLN A 208 15.95 -17.56 10.96
N GLN A 209 14.75 -18.11 11.13
CA GLN A 209 13.55 -17.58 10.45
C GLN A 209 13.26 -16.13 10.84
N LEU A 210 13.34 -15.79 12.12
CA LEU A 210 13.12 -14.40 12.57
C LEU A 210 14.21 -13.46 12.07
N SER A 211 15.46 -13.91 11.91
CA SER A 211 16.53 -13.12 11.31
C SER A 211 16.24 -12.81 9.84
N VAL A 212 15.85 -13.82 9.05
CA VAL A 212 15.45 -13.62 7.65
C VAL A 212 14.24 -12.69 7.56
N LEU A 213 13.23 -12.90 8.40
CA LEU A 213 12.06 -12.02 8.46
C LEU A 213 12.45 -10.56 8.76
N THR A 214 13.39 -10.35 9.68
CA THR A 214 13.91 -9.03 10.02
C THR A 214 14.59 -8.37 8.82
N GLU A 215 15.46 -9.10 8.11
CA GLU A 215 16.14 -8.60 6.89
C GLU A 215 15.12 -8.19 5.81
N GLU A 216 14.10 -9.03 5.58
CA GLU A 216 13.04 -8.75 4.62
C GLU A 216 12.23 -7.49 4.96
N VAL A 217 11.89 -7.31 6.24
CA VAL A 217 11.12 -6.16 6.72
C VAL A 217 11.93 -4.87 6.64
N PHE A 218 13.20 -4.88 7.08
CA PHE A 218 14.06 -3.70 6.97
C PHE A 218 14.31 -3.32 5.51
N ALA A 219 14.58 -4.29 4.64
CA ALA A 219 14.75 -4.02 3.22
C ALA A 219 13.47 -3.49 2.57
N ALA A 220 12.28 -3.96 2.98
CA ALA A 220 11.00 -3.43 2.52
C ALA A 220 10.78 -1.99 3.00
N ARG A 221 11.13 -1.68 4.26
CA ARG A 221 11.06 -0.33 4.81
C ARG A 221 11.93 0.65 4.03
N MET A 222 13.20 0.28 3.79
CA MET A 222 14.14 1.09 3.01
C MET A 222 13.66 1.27 1.55
N ALA A 223 13.10 0.22 0.96
CA ALA A 223 12.54 0.29 -0.39
C ALA A 223 11.32 1.24 -0.46
N ALA A 224 10.43 1.24 0.54
CA ALA A 224 9.30 2.16 0.60
C ALA A 224 9.78 3.62 0.75
N GLN A 225 10.80 3.87 1.54
CA GLN A 225 11.45 5.18 1.65
C GLN A 225 12.05 5.62 0.30
N LEU A 226 12.80 4.74 -0.37
CA LEU A 226 13.36 5.01 -1.69
C LEU A 226 12.27 5.37 -2.71
N GLY A 227 11.20 4.59 -2.77
CA GLY A 227 10.06 4.82 -3.67
C GLY A 227 9.28 6.11 -3.40
N SER A 228 9.47 6.71 -2.22
CA SER A 228 8.83 7.97 -1.82
C SER A 228 9.71 9.21 -2.08
N ILE A 229 10.99 9.03 -2.47
CA ILE A 229 11.88 10.14 -2.80
C ILE A 229 11.44 10.70 -4.16
N GLY A 230 11.24 12.03 -4.19
CA GLY A 230 10.90 12.77 -5.41
C GLY A 230 12.02 12.75 -6.47
N GLY A 231 11.78 13.41 -7.57
CA GLY A 231 12.70 13.58 -8.70
C GLY A 231 12.13 13.12 -10.04
N GLY A 232 10.92 12.56 -10.04
CA GLY A 232 10.17 12.23 -11.25
C GLY A 232 9.27 13.38 -11.73
N GLU A 233 8.66 13.16 -12.89
CA GLU A 233 7.64 14.06 -13.45
C GLU A 233 6.25 13.77 -12.85
N GLY A 234 5.33 14.70 -13.04
CA GLY A 234 3.95 14.56 -12.61
C GLY A 234 3.64 15.19 -11.25
N PRO A 235 2.35 15.18 -10.86
CA PRO A 235 1.82 16.05 -9.80
C PRO A 235 2.38 15.76 -8.40
N LEU A 236 2.85 14.55 -8.14
CA LEU A 236 3.47 14.17 -6.86
C LEU A 236 4.99 13.93 -6.98
N GLY A 237 5.58 14.15 -8.16
CA GLY A 237 7.02 14.07 -8.40
C GLY A 237 7.63 12.67 -8.14
N LEU A 238 6.86 11.59 -8.20
CA LEU A 238 7.36 10.23 -7.99
C LEU A 238 8.28 9.78 -9.14
N ASP A 239 9.41 9.18 -8.79
CA ASP A 239 10.32 8.57 -9.74
C ASP A 239 9.91 7.13 -10.05
N ARG A 240 9.69 6.82 -11.33
CA ARG A 240 9.20 5.49 -11.76
C ARG A 240 10.20 4.38 -11.47
N ALA A 241 11.50 4.61 -11.62
CA ALA A 241 12.50 3.57 -11.39
C ALA A 241 12.61 3.24 -9.90
N ARG A 242 12.53 4.25 -9.03
CA ARG A 242 12.52 4.07 -7.57
C ARG A 242 11.27 3.33 -7.08
N VAL A 243 10.09 3.72 -7.58
CA VAL A 243 8.85 3.00 -7.26
C VAL A 243 8.88 1.56 -7.80
N ALA A 244 9.39 1.35 -9.01
CA ALA A 244 9.53 0.02 -9.60
C ALA A 244 10.46 -0.88 -8.78
N ALA A 245 11.61 -0.36 -8.35
CA ALA A 245 12.54 -1.06 -7.46
C ALA A 245 11.87 -1.39 -6.11
N ALA A 246 11.16 -0.42 -5.52
CA ALA A 246 10.45 -0.60 -4.27
C ALA A 246 9.37 -1.68 -4.38
N LYS A 247 8.50 -1.60 -5.39
CA LYS A 247 7.39 -2.56 -5.58
C LYS A 247 7.90 -3.96 -5.85
N THR A 248 8.99 -4.10 -6.61
CA THR A 248 9.67 -5.38 -6.84
C THR A 248 10.19 -5.95 -5.53
N ARG A 249 10.97 -5.18 -4.76
CA ARG A 249 11.60 -5.64 -3.52
C ARG A 249 10.59 -6.00 -2.45
N ILE A 250 9.58 -5.14 -2.24
CA ILE A 250 8.53 -5.36 -1.25
C ILE A 250 7.61 -6.53 -1.64
N GLY A 251 7.32 -6.68 -2.93
CA GLY A 251 6.54 -7.82 -3.42
C GLY A 251 7.20 -9.18 -3.20
N ILE A 252 8.55 -9.23 -3.26
CA ILE A 252 9.34 -10.42 -2.89
C ILE A 252 9.30 -10.63 -1.38
N ALA A 253 9.60 -9.60 -0.60
CA ALA A 253 9.61 -9.63 0.85
C ALA A 253 8.27 -10.12 1.44
N ALA A 254 7.16 -9.65 0.88
CA ALA A 254 5.82 -9.98 1.35
C ALA A 254 5.51 -11.48 1.30
N ARG A 255 6.01 -12.19 0.27
CA ARG A 255 5.81 -13.65 0.15
C ARG A 255 6.61 -14.40 1.20
N GLU A 256 7.88 -14.05 1.34
CA GLU A 256 8.79 -14.70 2.28
C GLU A 256 8.36 -14.43 3.72
N ALA A 257 8.06 -13.17 4.05
CA ALA A 257 7.62 -12.77 5.37
C ALA A 257 6.31 -13.46 5.80
N ALA A 258 5.33 -13.55 4.90
CA ALA A 258 4.08 -14.27 5.19
C ALA A 258 4.34 -15.75 5.48
N ALA A 259 5.18 -16.42 4.68
CA ALA A 259 5.51 -17.82 4.88
C ALA A 259 6.22 -18.07 6.23
N ILE A 260 7.21 -17.23 6.56
CA ILE A 260 7.94 -17.33 7.84
C ILE A 260 7.00 -17.06 9.01
N ALA A 261 6.17 -16.02 8.95
CA ALA A 261 5.26 -15.67 10.02
C ALA A 261 4.28 -16.82 10.32
N HIS A 262 3.65 -17.39 9.29
CA HIS A 262 2.77 -18.55 9.48
C HIS A 262 3.52 -19.77 10.01
N ALA A 263 4.76 -20.01 9.59
CA ALA A 263 5.59 -21.11 10.13
C ALA A 263 5.92 -20.89 11.61
N VAL A 264 6.30 -19.68 12.03
CA VAL A 264 6.63 -19.34 13.42
C VAL A 264 5.42 -19.45 14.33
N HIS A 265 4.25 -19.00 13.88
CA HIS A 265 3.01 -19.11 14.67
C HIS A 265 2.43 -20.54 14.68
N GLY A 266 2.72 -21.35 13.64
CA GLY A 266 2.16 -22.69 13.51
C GLY A 266 0.65 -22.68 13.30
N ALA A 267 -0.05 -23.67 13.84
CA ALA A 267 -1.49 -23.87 13.60
C ALA A 267 -2.36 -22.64 14.00
N ILE A 268 -2.03 -21.94 15.06
CA ILE A 268 -2.80 -20.76 15.50
C ILE A 268 -2.69 -19.60 14.48
N GLY A 269 -1.59 -19.51 13.74
CA GLY A 269 -1.38 -18.48 12.74
C GLY A 269 -2.31 -18.54 11.53
N ILE A 270 -2.99 -19.69 11.31
CA ILE A 270 -3.98 -19.85 10.23
C ILE A 270 -5.43 -19.78 10.72
N THR A 271 -5.64 -19.50 12.01
CA THR A 271 -6.97 -19.34 12.61
C THR A 271 -7.33 -17.88 12.77
N GLU A 272 -8.61 -17.58 12.95
CA GLU A 272 -9.10 -16.22 13.25
C GLU A 272 -8.92 -15.82 14.72
N GLU A 273 -8.37 -16.71 15.56
CA GLU A 273 -8.03 -16.40 16.95
C GLU A 273 -6.87 -15.42 17.06
N LEU A 274 -6.00 -15.38 16.04
CA LEU A 274 -4.88 -14.45 15.89
C LEU A 274 -5.13 -13.48 14.75
N ASP A 275 -4.74 -12.22 14.95
CA ASP A 275 -4.92 -11.16 13.95
C ASP A 275 -3.86 -11.19 12.82
N LEU A 276 -2.96 -12.17 12.81
CA LEU A 276 -1.93 -12.31 11.78
C LEU A 276 -2.50 -12.32 10.36
N HIS A 277 -3.66 -12.97 10.18
CA HIS A 277 -4.35 -13.04 8.88
C HIS A 277 -4.77 -11.66 8.35
N LEU A 278 -4.98 -10.66 9.20
CA LEU A 278 -5.32 -9.30 8.77
C LEU A 278 -4.16 -8.66 8.02
N ALA A 279 -2.95 -8.78 8.54
CA ALA A 279 -1.74 -8.25 7.92
C ALA A 279 -1.33 -9.08 6.69
N THR A 280 -1.32 -10.42 6.78
CA THR A 280 -0.91 -11.28 5.65
C THR A 280 -1.88 -11.21 4.47
N THR A 281 -3.19 -11.10 4.70
CA THR A 281 -4.16 -10.83 3.65
C THR A 281 -3.90 -9.47 2.98
N ARG A 282 -3.59 -8.42 3.77
CA ARG A 282 -3.25 -7.10 3.24
C ARG A 282 -2.01 -7.14 2.33
N LEU A 283 -0.98 -7.91 2.73
CA LEU A 283 0.21 -8.14 1.89
C LEU A 283 -0.13 -8.85 0.58
N LEU A 284 -0.94 -9.91 0.63
CA LEU A 284 -1.33 -10.66 -0.57
C LEU A 284 -2.12 -9.80 -1.55
N GLN A 285 -3.03 -8.95 -1.07
CA GLN A 285 -3.73 -7.95 -1.88
C GLN A 285 -2.75 -6.97 -2.52
N GLY A 286 -1.89 -6.33 -1.71
CA GLY A 286 -0.96 -5.32 -2.18
C GLY A 286 0.05 -5.83 -3.21
N ARG A 287 0.41 -7.12 -3.16
CA ARG A 287 1.29 -7.73 -4.17
C ARG A 287 0.70 -7.71 -5.58
N ALA A 288 -0.62 -7.88 -5.70
CA ALA A 288 -1.31 -7.95 -7.00
C ALA A 288 -1.74 -6.57 -7.50
N LEU A 289 -2.07 -5.65 -6.58
CA LEU A 289 -2.56 -4.32 -6.91
C LEU A 289 -1.47 -3.45 -7.58
N PHE A 290 -1.88 -2.70 -8.60
CA PHE A 290 -1.02 -1.73 -9.32
C PHE A 290 0.28 -2.32 -9.85
N GLY A 291 0.21 -3.51 -10.42
CA GLY A 291 1.36 -4.23 -10.96
C GLY A 291 2.05 -5.13 -9.92
N SER A 292 2.34 -6.36 -10.33
CA SER A 292 3.10 -7.34 -9.52
C SER A 292 4.59 -7.00 -9.46
N ALA A 293 5.33 -7.70 -8.60
CA ALA A 293 6.79 -7.62 -8.59
C ALA A 293 7.39 -7.92 -9.97
N ASP A 294 6.87 -8.92 -10.68
CA ASP A 294 7.35 -9.28 -12.03
C ASP A 294 7.07 -8.20 -13.06
N HIS A 295 5.91 -7.52 -12.97
CA HIS A 295 5.57 -6.38 -13.83
C HIS A 295 6.63 -5.26 -13.70
N TRP A 296 6.92 -4.86 -12.46
CA TRP A 296 7.83 -3.76 -12.18
C TRP A 296 9.29 -4.15 -12.40
N ALA A 297 9.70 -5.38 -12.07
CA ALA A 297 11.03 -5.91 -12.42
C ALA A 297 11.24 -5.94 -13.92
N GLY A 298 10.23 -6.37 -14.69
CA GLY A 298 10.26 -6.37 -16.15
C GLY A 298 10.36 -4.95 -16.72
N TRP A 299 9.70 -3.96 -16.11
CA TRP A 299 9.85 -2.56 -16.51
C TRP A 299 11.28 -2.05 -16.24
N LEU A 300 11.84 -2.27 -15.05
CA LEU A 300 13.21 -1.91 -14.72
C LEU A 300 14.24 -2.57 -15.65
N GLY A 301 14.06 -3.87 -15.93
CA GLY A 301 14.95 -4.58 -16.86
C GLY A 301 14.94 -4.00 -18.25
N ARG A 302 13.77 -3.59 -18.77
CA ARG A 302 13.69 -2.92 -20.09
C ARG A 302 14.34 -1.54 -20.08
N ALA A 303 14.12 -0.74 -19.01
CA ALA A 303 14.77 0.56 -18.85
C ALA A 303 16.30 0.40 -18.82
N TYR A 304 16.80 -0.53 -18.02
CA TYR A 304 18.22 -0.86 -17.96
C TYR A 304 18.80 -1.24 -19.32
N LEU A 305 18.16 -2.17 -20.06
CA LEU A 305 18.63 -2.62 -21.36
C LEU A 305 18.61 -1.53 -22.44
N ALA A 306 17.75 -0.52 -22.28
CA ALA A 306 17.69 0.61 -23.19
C ALA A 306 18.79 1.66 -22.95
N GLU A 307 19.27 1.79 -21.72
CA GLU A 307 20.19 2.86 -21.30
C GLU A 307 21.62 2.37 -21.03
N ALA A 308 21.78 1.16 -20.49
CA ALA A 308 23.07 0.65 -20.05
C ALA A 308 23.87 0.04 -21.21
N ALA A 309 25.18 0.24 -21.16
CA ALA A 309 26.12 -0.33 -22.14
C ALA A 309 26.31 -1.85 -22.02
N GLY A 310 25.59 -2.52 -21.11
CA GLY A 310 25.64 -3.98 -20.95
C GLY A 310 26.86 -4.51 -20.19
N ASP A 311 27.67 -3.64 -19.62
CA ASP A 311 28.80 -3.97 -18.75
C ASP A 311 28.54 -3.62 -17.28
N PHE A 312 29.47 -3.97 -16.40
CA PHE A 312 29.35 -3.71 -14.97
C PHE A 312 29.35 -2.20 -14.65
N ALA A 313 30.11 -1.39 -15.38
CA ALA A 313 30.17 0.05 -15.21
C ALA A 313 28.83 0.68 -15.57
N GLY A 314 28.25 0.32 -16.70
CA GLY A 314 26.90 0.77 -17.11
C GLY A 314 25.81 0.35 -16.12
N THR A 315 25.93 -0.82 -15.48
CA THR A 315 24.99 -1.24 -14.42
C THR A 315 25.10 -0.32 -13.21
N LEU A 316 26.30 0.02 -12.74
CA LEU A 316 26.51 0.94 -11.63
C LEU A 316 26.03 2.35 -11.95
N ASP A 317 26.23 2.81 -13.16
CA ASP A 317 25.80 4.14 -13.59
C ASP A 317 24.29 4.22 -13.68
N PHE A 318 23.62 3.20 -14.18
CA PHE A 318 22.15 3.08 -14.14
C PHE A 318 21.62 3.15 -12.70
N VAL A 319 22.19 2.37 -11.79
CA VAL A 319 21.78 2.37 -10.38
C VAL A 319 22.00 3.74 -9.74
N ARG A 320 23.15 4.38 -9.97
CA ARG A 320 23.45 5.70 -9.44
C ARG A 320 22.51 6.77 -9.97
N HIS A 321 22.23 6.72 -11.28
CA HIS A 321 21.38 7.72 -11.93
C HIS A 321 19.92 7.63 -11.44
N HIS A 322 19.38 6.41 -11.40
CA HIS A 322 17.96 6.20 -11.15
C HIS A 322 17.61 5.93 -9.68
N LEU A 323 18.48 5.24 -8.92
CA LEU A 323 18.15 4.76 -7.58
C LEU A 323 18.86 5.52 -6.47
N ALA A 324 20.03 6.11 -6.72
CA ALA A 324 20.70 6.91 -5.69
C ALA A 324 19.93 8.22 -5.42
N PRO A 325 19.87 8.69 -4.16
CA PRO A 325 19.39 10.03 -3.87
C PRO A 325 20.23 11.04 -4.64
N GLN A 326 19.60 11.94 -5.38
CA GLN A 326 20.33 13.08 -5.95
C GLN A 326 20.68 14.00 -4.79
N GLU A 327 21.97 14.32 -4.63
CA GLU A 327 22.39 15.35 -3.70
C GLU A 327 21.70 16.64 -4.13
N THR A 328 20.79 17.14 -3.28
CA THR A 328 20.22 18.48 -3.47
C THR A 328 21.35 19.47 -3.31
N ALA A 329 21.74 20.10 -4.42
CA ALA A 329 22.76 21.17 -4.46
C ALA A 329 22.29 22.39 -3.67
#